data_c8393e9030d54028e34659bbf27a67e6
#
_entry.id   c8393e9030d54028e34659bbf27a67e6
#
_cell.length_a   1.000
_cell.length_b   1.000
_cell.length_c   1.000
_cell.angle_alpha   90.00
_cell.angle_beta   90.00
_cell.angle_gamma   90.00
#
_symmetry.space_group_name_H-M   'P 1'
#
loop_
_entity.id
_entity.type
_entity.pdbx_description
1 polymer ?
#
loop_
_entity_poly.entity_id
_entity_poly.type
_entity_poly.pdbx_seq_one_letter_code
_entity_poly.pdbx_strand_id
1 'polypeptide(L)'
;TEPHPEIQKRKEQGLPEMGVLRDSDSSWYMREERGGLILGPYEKGAPACYVDGPSKNSEFELFQEDIERIEPHIESAIHRVPVFGEVGVKKVYNGAICYTPDGSPIVGPAWGLKNFWINEGHSFGITAAGGAGWQLAEWIVDGEPTIDMLGGDPRRFGDYTTQSFLVKKNEEAYANVFTVHFPDEEREVGRPLRQAPCYDRLKDLGAVFGQKFGWERANWFAPKDIDPVDDWSFRRSKWFTHVGNECLNVQNNVGILDMTAF
;
A
#
# COMPACT_ATOMS: atom_id res chain seq x y z
N THR A 1 12.06 14.87 -17.61
CA THR A 1 11.94 16.02 -18.52
C THR A 1 13.22 16.22 -19.32
N GLU A 2 13.16 17.08 -20.35
CA GLU A 2 14.35 17.71 -20.89
C GLU A 2 15.07 18.54 -19.80
N PRO A 3 16.38 18.84 -19.98
CA PRO A 3 17.11 19.69 -19.04
C PRO A 3 16.48 21.08 -18.92
N HIS A 4 16.48 21.61 -17.68
CA HIS A 4 15.97 22.95 -17.41
C HIS A 4 17.10 23.94 -17.14
N PRO A 5 17.10 25.17 -17.72
CA PRO A 5 18.16 26.15 -17.57
C PRO A 5 18.44 26.52 -16.10
N GLU A 6 17.44 26.67 -15.27
CA GLU A 6 17.64 27.00 -13.85
C GLU A 6 18.33 25.88 -13.07
N ILE A 7 18.07 24.61 -13.40
CA ILE A 7 18.77 23.48 -12.80
C ILE A 7 20.23 23.48 -13.20
N GLN A 8 20.51 23.75 -14.49
CA GLN A 8 21.85 23.86 -15.00
C GLN A 8 22.60 24.98 -14.32
N LYS A 9 21.98 26.16 -14.18
CA LYS A 9 22.56 27.32 -13.50
C LYS A 9 22.90 27.06 -12.03
N ARG A 10 22.01 26.36 -11.30
CA ARG A 10 22.27 25.93 -9.91
C ARG A 10 23.50 25.05 -9.83
N LYS A 11 23.68 24.12 -10.76
CA LYS A 11 24.83 23.22 -10.83
C LYS A 11 26.12 24.01 -11.12
N GLU A 12 26.09 24.98 -12.04
CA GLU A 12 27.24 25.88 -12.34
C GLU A 12 27.64 26.76 -11.14
N GLN A 13 26.68 27.09 -10.29
CA GLN A 13 26.90 27.80 -9.02
C GLN A 13 27.41 26.90 -7.88
N GLY A 14 27.60 25.62 -8.13
CA GLY A 14 28.00 24.65 -7.11
C GLY A 14 26.98 24.40 -6.02
N LEU A 15 25.70 24.72 -6.29
CA LEU A 15 24.60 24.43 -5.35
C LEU A 15 24.30 22.93 -5.35
N PRO A 16 23.91 22.38 -4.20
CA PRO A 16 23.50 20.96 -4.12
C PRO A 16 22.27 20.69 -4.98
N GLU A 17 22.11 19.44 -5.39
CA GLU A 17 20.87 18.97 -6.02
C GLU A 17 19.66 19.31 -5.15
N MET A 18 18.52 19.56 -5.79
CA MET A 18 17.27 19.78 -5.08
C MET A 18 16.87 18.52 -4.33
N GLY A 19 16.32 18.71 -3.14
CA GLY A 19 15.75 17.59 -2.37
C GLY A 19 14.61 16.89 -3.13
N VAL A 20 14.34 15.65 -2.75
CA VAL A 20 13.17 14.92 -3.23
C VAL A 20 11.92 15.58 -2.68
N LEU A 21 10.98 15.93 -3.55
CA LEU A 21 9.64 16.37 -3.16
C LEU A 21 8.67 15.21 -3.31
N ARG A 22 7.79 15.06 -2.34
CA ARG A 22 6.65 14.15 -2.38
C ARG A 22 5.37 14.93 -2.16
N ASP A 23 4.43 14.84 -3.10
CA ASP A 23 3.07 15.36 -2.95
C ASP A 23 2.13 14.20 -2.63
N SER A 24 1.74 14.10 -1.36
CA SER A 24 0.87 13.01 -0.88
C SER A 24 -0.60 13.23 -1.23
N ASP A 25 -1.02 14.48 -1.45
CA ASP A 25 -2.41 14.78 -1.84
C ASP A 25 -2.68 14.33 -3.27
N SER A 26 -1.69 14.50 -4.15
CA SER A 26 -1.78 14.16 -5.57
C SER A 26 -1.02 12.87 -5.93
N SER A 27 -0.44 12.19 -4.94
CA SER A 27 0.22 10.88 -5.09
C SER A 27 1.33 10.84 -6.14
N TRP A 28 2.28 11.77 -6.07
CA TRP A 28 3.46 11.77 -6.91
C TRP A 28 4.70 12.25 -6.15
N TYR A 29 5.88 11.95 -6.72
CA TYR A 29 7.16 12.48 -6.25
C TYR A 29 7.96 13.08 -7.39
N MET A 30 8.91 13.93 -7.06
CA MET A 30 9.92 14.41 -8.01
C MET A 30 11.32 14.39 -7.41
N ARG A 31 12.30 14.31 -8.28
CA ARG A 31 13.71 14.59 -7.99
C ARG A 31 14.43 15.14 -9.20
N GLU A 32 15.56 15.77 -8.95
CA GLU A 32 16.50 16.17 -10.00
C GLU A 32 17.18 14.95 -10.63
N GLU A 33 17.34 14.95 -11.94
CA GLU A 33 18.08 13.94 -12.69
C GLU A 33 18.73 14.53 -13.94
N ARG A 34 20.05 14.49 -14.01
CA ARG A 34 20.84 14.89 -15.19
C ARG A 34 20.47 16.27 -15.77
N GLY A 35 20.20 17.24 -14.90
CA GLY A 35 19.81 18.59 -15.27
C GLY A 35 18.34 18.78 -15.67
N GLY A 36 17.55 17.76 -15.59
CA GLY A 36 16.10 17.79 -15.70
C GLY A 36 15.43 17.27 -14.43
N LEU A 37 14.14 16.95 -14.52
CA LEU A 37 13.34 16.43 -13.41
C LEU A 37 12.73 15.08 -13.77
N ILE A 38 12.66 14.19 -12.81
CA ILE A 38 11.80 13.00 -12.85
C ILE A 38 10.53 13.32 -12.09
N LEU A 39 9.38 13.01 -12.70
CA LEU A 39 8.07 12.92 -12.06
C LEU A 39 7.67 11.46 -11.98
N GLY A 40 7.42 10.97 -10.76
CA GLY A 40 7.01 9.59 -10.50
C GLY A 40 5.62 9.55 -9.85
N PRO A 41 4.55 9.43 -10.64
CA PRO A 41 3.21 9.27 -10.10
C PRO A 41 2.94 7.84 -9.63
N TYR A 42 2.00 7.73 -8.68
CA TYR A 42 1.34 6.48 -8.27
C TYR A 42 -0.15 6.66 -8.50
N GLU A 43 -0.54 6.47 -9.73
CA GLU A 43 -1.88 6.79 -10.22
C GLU A 43 -2.92 5.76 -9.76
N LYS A 44 -4.12 6.24 -9.50
CA LYS A 44 -5.28 5.37 -9.26
C LYS A 44 -5.72 4.73 -10.58
N GLY A 45 -6.12 3.46 -10.52
CA GLY A 45 -6.59 2.72 -11.69
C GLY A 45 -5.48 2.14 -12.56
N ALA A 46 -4.22 2.13 -12.11
CA ALA A 46 -3.17 1.35 -12.76
C ALA A 46 -3.57 -0.13 -12.75
N PRO A 47 -3.70 -0.79 -13.92
CA PRO A 47 -4.13 -2.17 -13.98
C PRO A 47 -3.02 -3.12 -13.53
N ALA A 48 -3.39 -4.21 -12.85
CA ALA A 48 -2.47 -5.30 -12.60
C ALA A 48 -2.04 -5.93 -13.93
N CYS A 49 -0.75 -6.15 -14.09
CA CYS A 49 -0.18 -6.83 -15.26
C CYS A 49 0.28 -8.24 -14.90
N TYR A 50 0.53 -9.05 -15.93
CA TYR A 50 1.00 -10.45 -15.78
C TYR A 50 0.11 -11.30 -14.87
N VAL A 51 -1.20 -11.08 -14.91
CA VAL A 51 -2.18 -11.79 -14.08
C VAL A 51 -2.11 -13.30 -14.27
N ASP A 52 -1.82 -13.75 -15.48
CA ASP A 52 -1.59 -15.17 -15.83
C ASP A 52 -0.10 -15.53 -15.90
N GLY A 53 0.75 -14.70 -15.32
CA GLY A 53 2.20 -14.78 -15.40
C GLY A 53 2.78 -14.09 -16.63
N PRO A 54 4.06 -13.70 -16.58
CA PRO A 54 4.75 -13.13 -17.73
C PRO A 54 4.92 -14.16 -18.86
N SER A 55 5.11 -13.70 -20.10
CA SER A 55 5.43 -14.59 -21.20
C SER A 55 6.76 -15.29 -20.94
N LYS A 56 6.95 -16.50 -21.50
CA LYS A 56 8.20 -17.28 -21.33
C LYS A 56 9.46 -16.56 -21.83
N ASN A 57 9.29 -15.57 -22.71
CA ASN A 57 10.37 -14.80 -23.32
C ASN A 57 10.42 -13.37 -22.76
N SER A 58 9.68 -13.09 -21.70
CA SER A 58 9.63 -11.75 -21.06
C SER A 58 10.95 -11.48 -20.35
N GLU A 59 11.66 -10.43 -20.75
CA GLU A 59 12.97 -10.09 -20.21
C GLU A 59 13.18 -8.58 -20.30
N PHE A 60 13.34 -7.90 -19.14
CA PHE A 60 13.58 -6.45 -19.06
C PHE A 60 12.63 -5.56 -19.87
N GLU A 61 11.35 -5.95 -19.93
CA GLU A 61 10.34 -5.26 -20.73
C GLU A 61 9.89 -3.95 -20.09
N LEU A 62 9.78 -2.91 -20.91
CA LEU A 62 8.98 -1.73 -20.61
C LEU A 62 7.71 -1.79 -21.46
N PHE A 63 6.62 -1.28 -20.90
CA PHE A 63 5.35 -1.16 -21.61
C PHE A 63 5.33 0.08 -22.50
N GLN A 64 4.35 0.13 -23.39
CA GLN A 64 4.10 1.33 -24.17
C GLN A 64 3.82 2.51 -23.24
N GLU A 65 4.29 3.68 -23.61
CA GLU A 65 4.04 4.91 -22.89
C GLU A 65 2.54 5.21 -22.82
N ASP A 66 2.08 5.64 -21.64
CA ASP A 66 0.68 5.96 -21.37
C ASP A 66 0.62 7.30 -20.63
N ILE A 67 0.76 8.37 -21.42
CA ILE A 67 0.78 9.74 -20.89
C ILE A 67 -0.62 10.14 -20.42
N GLU A 68 -1.67 9.72 -21.09
CA GLU A 68 -3.05 10.07 -20.76
C GLU A 68 -3.40 9.64 -19.33
N ARG A 69 -2.94 8.45 -18.92
CA ARG A 69 -3.19 7.94 -17.56
C ARG A 69 -2.52 8.78 -16.46
N ILE A 70 -1.39 9.40 -16.77
CA ILE A 70 -0.64 10.21 -15.79
C ILE A 70 -0.84 11.72 -15.96
N GLU A 71 -1.65 12.15 -16.93
CA GLU A 71 -1.93 13.57 -17.22
C GLU A 71 -2.39 14.35 -15.97
N PRO A 72 -3.33 13.86 -15.12
CA PRO A 72 -3.73 14.57 -13.92
C PRO A 72 -2.58 14.83 -12.93
N HIS A 73 -1.59 13.93 -12.89
CA HIS A 73 -0.40 14.10 -12.06
C HIS A 73 0.57 15.12 -12.66
N ILE A 74 0.67 15.17 -14.00
CA ILE A 74 1.47 16.18 -14.70
C ILE A 74 0.90 17.57 -14.44
N GLU A 75 -0.41 17.74 -14.55
CA GLU A 75 -1.09 19.01 -14.26
C GLU A 75 -0.88 19.44 -12.80
N SER A 76 -1.06 18.52 -11.86
CA SER A 76 -0.80 18.77 -10.44
C SER A 76 0.66 19.17 -10.20
N ALA A 77 1.60 18.47 -10.85
CA ALA A 77 3.02 18.75 -10.73
C ALA A 77 3.37 20.16 -11.29
N ILE A 78 2.81 20.54 -12.41
CA ILE A 78 2.97 21.89 -12.98
C ILE A 78 2.43 22.96 -12.04
N HIS A 79 1.26 22.71 -11.43
CA HIS A 79 0.68 23.63 -10.44
C HIS A 79 1.57 23.81 -9.22
N ARG A 80 2.17 22.74 -8.73
CA ARG A 80 3.03 22.75 -7.53
C ARG A 80 4.45 23.20 -7.81
N VAL A 81 4.98 22.83 -8.98
CA VAL A 81 6.35 23.10 -9.43
C VAL A 81 6.29 23.59 -10.89
N PRO A 82 6.08 24.90 -11.12
CA PRO A 82 5.83 25.46 -12.47
C PRO A 82 6.87 25.11 -13.52
N VAL A 83 8.11 24.86 -13.13
CA VAL A 83 9.20 24.42 -14.01
C VAL A 83 8.83 23.21 -14.87
N PHE A 84 7.97 22.32 -14.39
CA PHE A 84 7.49 21.20 -15.22
C PHE A 84 6.75 21.65 -16.48
N GLY A 85 6.10 22.81 -16.47
CA GLY A 85 5.41 23.38 -17.62
C GLY A 85 6.32 24.13 -18.60
N GLU A 86 7.59 24.33 -18.27
CA GLU A 86 8.55 25.10 -19.06
C GLU A 86 9.46 24.22 -19.93
N VAL A 87 9.42 22.92 -19.75
CA VAL A 87 10.28 21.95 -20.44
C VAL A 87 9.47 20.78 -21.03
N GLY A 88 9.99 20.19 -22.09
CA GLY A 88 9.39 19.02 -22.73
C GLY A 88 9.61 17.71 -21.95
N VAL A 89 8.78 16.73 -22.28
CA VAL A 89 8.97 15.34 -21.85
C VAL A 89 10.09 14.72 -22.67
N LYS A 90 11.16 14.31 -22.03
CA LYS A 90 12.28 13.64 -22.70
C LYS A 90 12.00 12.15 -22.90
N LYS A 91 11.45 11.51 -21.89
CA LYS A 91 11.15 10.07 -21.90
C LYS A 91 10.13 9.72 -20.84
N VAL A 92 9.26 8.79 -21.17
CA VAL A 92 8.33 8.14 -20.25
C VAL A 92 8.81 6.71 -20.02
N TYR A 93 8.75 6.26 -18.77
CA TYR A 93 9.02 4.88 -18.39
C TYR A 93 7.72 4.29 -17.84
N ASN A 94 7.24 3.26 -18.50
CA ASN A 94 6.08 2.48 -18.08
C ASN A 94 6.52 1.02 -17.95
N GLY A 95 6.35 0.43 -16.78
CA GLY A 95 6.82 -0.94 -16.53
C GLY A 95 6.17 -1.56 -15.31
N ALA A 96 6.29 -2.87 -15.21
CA ALA A 96 5.75 -3.62 -14.08
C ALA A 96 6.48 -3.30 -12.78
N ILE A 97 5.72 -3.10 -11.71
CA ILE A 97 6.22 -3.01 -10.34
C ILE A 97 5.66 -4.19 -9.55
N CYS A 98 6.51 -4.88 -8.81
CA CYS A 98 6.09 -5.99 -7.98
C CYS A 98 5.39 -5.46 -6.71
N TYR A 99 4.11 -5.75 -6.58
CA TYR A 99 3.29 -5.44 -5.42
C TYR A 99 2.74 -6.71 -4.78
N THR A 100 2.67 -6.71 -3.47
CA THR A 100 1.98 -7.71 -2.65
C THR A 100 0.59 -7.17 -2.24
N PRO A 101 -0.31 -8.03 -1.74
CA PRO A 101 -1.67 -7.59 -1.36
C PRO A 101 -1.72 -6.51 -0.28
N ASP A 102 -0.71 -6.40 0.57
CA ASP A 102 -0.60 -5.40 1.63
C ASP A 102 0.50 -4.35 1.38
N GLY A 103 1.22 -4.47 0.27
CA GLY A 103 2.33 -3.57 -0.09
C GLY A 103 3.65 -3.86 0.64
N SER A 104 3.66 -4.77 1.61
CA SER A 104 4.88 -5.18 2.32
C SER A 104 5.61 -6.31 1.59
N PRO A 105 6.95 -6.38 1.61
CA PRO A 105 7.68 -7.45 0.95
C PRO A 105 7.36 -8.83 1.55
N ILE A 106 7.71 -9.87 0.83
CA ILE A 106 7.59 -11.27 1.28
C ILE A 106 8.98 -11.76 1.60
N VAL A 107 9.26 -11.97 2.89
CA VAL A 107 10.58 -12.36 3.40
C VAL A 107 10.40 -13.46 4.44
N GLY A 108 10.94 -14.65 4.17
CA GLY A 108 10.87 -15.77 5.12
C GLY A 108 10.71 -17.14 4.46
N PRO A 109 10.38 -18.18 5.26
CA PRO A 109 10.22 -19.54 4.75
C PRO A 109 8.93 -19.68 3.94
N ALA A 110 9.02 -20.34 2.80
CA ALA A 110 7.87 -20.62 1.97
C ALA A 110 6.90 -21.62 2.60
N TRP A 111 5.60 -21.44 2.34
CA TRP A 111 4.57 -22.36 2.76
C TRP A 111 4.80 -23.79 2.23
N GLY A 112 4.73 -24.76 3.14
CA GLY A 112 4.76 -26.18 2.78
C GLY A 112 6.06 -26.70 2.18
N LEU A 113 7.08 -25.86 2.03
CA LEU A 113 8.38 -26.23 1.47
C LEU A 113 9.47 -26.20 2.54
N LYS A 114 10.30 -27.22 2.54
CA LYS A 114 11.46 -27.30 3.44
C LYS A 114 12.69 -26.70 2.76
N ASN A 115 13.44 -25.88 3.48
CA ASN A 115 14.66 -25.22 2.99
C ASN A 115 14.44 -24.36 1.73
N PHE A 116 13.24 -23.83 1.54
CA PHE A 116 12.92 -22.87 0.50
C PHE A 116 12.55 -21.55 1.13
N TRP A 117 13.29 -20.50 0.79
CA TRP A 117 13.17 -19.16 1.38
C TRP A 117 12.81 -18.15 0.31
N ILE A 118 12.00 -17.17 0.67
CA ILE A 118 11.50 -16.14 -0.21
C ILE A 118 12.07 -14.80 0.26
N ASN A 119 12.46 -13.96 -0.70
CA ASN A 119 12.81 -12.55 -0.48
C ASN A 119 12.45 -11.77 -1.74
N GLU A 120 11.19 -11.36 -1.83
CA GLU A 120 10.61 -10.74 -3.01
C GLU A 120 9.50 -9.73 -2.67
N GLY A 121 8.86 -9.15 -3.69
CA GLY A 121 7.77 -8.20 -3.50
C GLY A 121 8.22 -6.83 -2.98
N HIS A 122 9.46 -6.48 -3.22
CA HIS A 122 10.02 -5.21 -2.77
C HIS A 122 9.72 -4.08 -3.75
N SER A 123 8.60 -3.37 -3.56
CA SER A 123 8.32 -2.13 -4.31
C SER A 123 9.35 -1.02 -4.01
N PHE A 124 9.88 -0.98 -2.79
CA PHE A 124 10.97 -0.10 -2.34
C PHE A 124 12.29 -0.89 -2.16
N GLY A 125 12.67 -1.67 -3.16
CA GLY A 125 13.75 -2.65 -3.06
C GLY A 125 15.09 -2.08 -2.62
N ILE A 126 15.52 -0.95 -3.17
CA ILE A 126 16.80 -0.31 -2.81
C ILE A 126 16.82 0.08 -1.33
N THR A 127 15.75 0.61 -0.81
CA THR A 127 15.63 1.03 0.60
C THR A 127 15.59 -0.17 1.56
N ALA A 128 14.89 -1.24 1.19
CA ALA A 128 14.61 -2.37 2.07
C ALA A 128 15.63 -3.51 1.95
N ALA A 129 16.34 -3.64 0.84
CA ALA A 129 17.14 -4.81 0.50
C ALA A 129 18.19 -5.19 1.56
N GLY A 130 18.91 -4.20 2.10
CA GLY A 130 19.95 -4.44 3.11
C GLY A 130 19.37 -5.06 4.38
N GLY A 131 18.32 -4.46 4.94
CA GLY A 131 17.67 -4.94 6.16
C GLY A 131 16.96 -6.27 5.96
N ALA A 132 16.22 -6.41 4.88
CA ALA A 132 15.52 -7.65 4.54
C ALA A 132 16.49 -8.83 4.34
N GLY A 133 17.58 -8.60 3.60
CA GLY A 133 18.61 -9.62 3.38
C GLY A 133 19.30 -10.02 4.67
N TRP A 134 19.62 -9.06 5.54
CA TRP A 134 20.23 -9.34 6.84
C TRP A 134 19.31 -10.20 7.71
N GLN A 135 18.07 -9.77 7.91
CA GLN A 135 17.12 -10.52 8.75
C GLN A 135 16.82 -11.91 8.20
N LEU A 136 16.75 -12.05 6.87
CA LEU A 136 16.59 -13.36 6.25
C LEU A 136 17.81 -14.27 6.48
N ALA A 137 19.03 -13.72 6.39
CA ALA A 137 20.23 -14.49 6.64
C ALA A 137 20.32 -15.00 8.08
N GLU A 138 20.01 -14.16 9.07
CA GLU A 138 19.92 -14.58 10.48
C GLU A 138 18.84 -15.65 10.66
N TRP A 139 17.68 -15.45 10.09
CA TRP A 139 16.60 -16.44 10.17
C TRP A 139 16.97 -17.81 9.59
N ILE A 140 17.71 -17.83 8.48
CA ILE A 140 18.20 -19.08 7.89
C ILE A 140 19.24 -19.78 8.78
N VAL A 141 20.16 -19.01 9.36
CA VAL A 141 21.30 -19.54 10.13
C VAL A 141 20.88 -19.91 11.56
N ASP A 142 20.15 -19.03 12.23
CA ASP A 142 19.83 -19.14 13.66
C ASP A 142 18.45 -19.76 13.90
N GLY A 143 17.62 -19.91 12.86
CA GLY A 143 16.27 -20.50 12.92
C GLY A 143 15.17 -19.51 13.22
N GLU A 144 15.51 -18.27 13.62
CA GLU A 144 14.56 -17.20 13.89
C GLU A 144 15.19 -15.83 13.56
N PRO A 145 14.39 -14.83 13.17
CA PRO A 145 14.88 -13.47 12.96
C PRO A 145 15.08 -12.76 14.31
N THR A 146 15.97 -11.75 14.35
CA THR A 146 16.24 -10.97 15.55
C THR A 146 15.23 -9.86 15.82
N ILE A 147 14.36 -9.58 14.85
CA ILE A 147 13.25 -8.63 14.97
C ILE A 147 11.94 -9.29 14.56
N ASP A 148 10.81 -8.67 14.90
CA ASP A 148 9.50 -9.11 14.42
C ASP A 148 9.40 -8.99 12.89
N MET A 149 9.33 -10.12 12.19
CA MET A 149 9.21 -10.24 10.74
C MET A 149 7.79 -10.60 10.28
N LEU A 150 6.78 -10.59 11.18
CA LEU A 150 5.41 -10.97 10.83
C LEU A 150 4.87 -10.18 9.62
N GLY A 151 5.19 -8.89 9.55
CA GLY A 151 4.81 -8.04 8.42
C GLY A 151 5.45 -8.42 7.08
N GLY A 152 6.51 -9.22 7.07
CA GLY A 152 7.17 -9.77 5.88
C GLY A 152 6.94 -11.26 5.67
N ASP A 153 6.55 -11.99 6.69
CA ASP A 153 6.43 -13.44 6.65
C ASP A 153 5.40 -13.90 5.61
N PRO A 154 5.77 -14.77 4.63
CA PRO A 154 4.83 -15.26 3.63
C PRO A 154 3.62 -15.99 4.24
N ARG A 155 3.74 -16.53 5.46
CA ARG A 155 2.68 -17.23 6.19
C ARG A 155 1.57 -16.29 6.68
N ARG A 156 1.73 -14.96 6.56
CA ARG A 156 0.66 -13.99 6.81
C ARG A 156 -0.49 -14.07 5.81
N PHE A 157 -0.23 -14.68 4.65
CA PHE A 157 -1.25 -14.96 3.64
C PHE A 157 -1.70 -16.42 3.74
N GLY A 158 -2.95 -16.68 3.42
CA GLY A 158 -3.54 -18.02 3.44
C GLY A 158 -4.21 -18.39 2.12
N ASP A 159 -4.96 -19.47 2.11
CA ASP A 159 -5.64 -20.03 0.93
C ASP A 159 -6.67 -19.08 0.29
N TYR A 160 -7.03 -17.99 0.98
CA TYR A 160 -7.91 -16.95 0.48
C TYR A 160 -7.28 -16.06 -0.59
N THR A 161 -5.98 -16.13 -0.80
CA THR A 161 -5.24 -15.32 -1.78
C THR A 161 -5.46 -15.83 -3.21
N THR A 162 -6.69 -15.75 -3.67
CA THR A 162 -7.05 -16.08 -5.05
C THR A 162 -6.50 -15.04 -6.03
N GLN A 163 -6.38 -15.39 -7.31
CA GLN A 163 -5.95 -14.47 -8.36
C GLN A 163 -6.78 -13.16 -8.37
N SER A 164 -8.10 -13.28 -8.27
CA SER A 164 -8.98 -12.10 -8.21
C SER A 164 -8.71 -11.22 -6.99
N PHE A 165 -8.41 -11.82 -5.85
CA PHE A 165 -8.02 -11.09 -4.64
C PHE A 165 -6.68 -10.37 -4.85
N LEU A 166 -5.68 -11.05 -5.40
CA LEU A 166 -4.35 -10.48 -5.66
C LEU A 166 -4.44 -9.27 -6.59
N VAL A 167 -5.17 -9.38 -7.70
CA VAL A 167 -5.37 -8.27 -8.64
C VAL A 167 -5.93 -7.04 -7.92
N LYS A 168 -7.07 -7.19 -7.24
CA LYS A 168 -7.74 -6.08 -6.56
C LYS A 168 -6.88 -5.46 -5.46
N LYS A 169 -6.24 -6.29 -4.66
CA LYS A 169 -5.40 -5.81 -3.55
C LYS A 169 -4.12 -5.14 -4.03
N ASN A 170 -3.50 -5.63 -5.08
CA ASN A 170 -2.31 -5.02 -5.64
C ASN A 170 -2.61 -3.66 -6.27
N GLU A 171 -3.72 -3.53 -6.98
CA GLU A 171 -4.19 -2.25 -7.51
C GLU A 171 -4.50 -1.24 -6.40
N GLU A 172 -5.17 -1.67 -5.32
CA GLU A 172 -5.43 -0.84 -4.15
C GLU A 172 -4.13 -0.43 -3.43
N ALA A 173 -3.21 -1.38 -3.23
CA ALA A 173 -1.94 -1.12 -2.55
C ALA A 173 -1.08 -0.12 -3.33
N TYR A 174 -0.99 -0.28 -4.66
CA TYR A 174 -0.28 0.64 -5.53
C TYR A 174 -0.87 2.06 -5.47
N ALA A 175 -2.18 2.19 -5.66
CA ALA A 175 -2.85 3.48 -5.70
C ALA A 175 -2.74 4.27 -4.39
N ASN A 176 -2.51 3.58 -3.29
CA ASN A 176 -2.48 4.20 -1.96
C ASN A 176 -1.08 4.33 -1.34
N VAL A 177 -0.01 3.97 -2.05
CA VAL A 177 1.34 3.93 -1.47
C VAL A 177 1.84 5.31 -1.01
N PHE A 178 1.44 6.38 -1.67
CA PHE A 178 1.83 7.76 -1.33
C PHE A 178 0.73 8.59 -0.67
N THR A 179 -0.48 8.06 -0.56
CA THR A 179 -1.55 8.78 0.11
C THR A 179 -1.30 8.90 1.61
N VAL A 180 -1.77 9.98 2.20
CA VAL A 180 -1.82 10.11 3.66
C VAL A 180 -3.05 9.35 4.15
N HIS A 181 -2.83 8.35 5.00
CA HIS A 181 -3.92 7.56 5.59
C HIS A 181 -4.47 8.24 6.83
N PHE A 182 -5.76 8.14 7.01
CA PHE A 182 -6.38 8.51 8.28
C PHE A 182 -6.02 7.50 9.37
N PRO A 183 -6.02 7.91 10.64
CA PRO A 183 -5.92 6.95 11.74
C PRO A 183 -6.99 5.86 11.62
N ASP A 184 -6.59 4.63 11.86
CA ASP A 184 -7.44 3.43 11.81
C ASP A 184 -8.09 3.13 10.44
N GLU A 185 -7.66 3.82 9.38
CA GLU A 185 -8.13 3.55 8.02
C GLU A 185 -7.73 2.14 7.57
N GLU A 186 -8.71 1.36 7.17
CA GLU A 186 -8.53 0.00 6.66
C GLU A 186 -8.82 -0.11 5.15
N ARG A 187 -8.18 -1.07 4.52
CA ARG A 187 -8.37 -1.36 3.09
C ARG A 187 -9.71 -2.06 2.85
N GLU A 188 -10.40 -1.66 1.80
CA GLU A 188 -11.77 -2.10 1.55
C GLU A 188 -11.90 -3.17 0.47
N VAL A 189 -11.05 -3.16 -0.56
CA VAL A 189 -11.22 -4.08 -1.69
C VAL A 189 -10.87 -5.53 -1.35
N GLY A 190 -11.48 -6.47 -2.06
CA GLY A 190 -11.27 -7.90 -1.87
C GLY A 190 -11.97 -8.48 -0.64
N ARG A 191 -12.92 -7.76 -0.05
CA ARG A 191 -13.72 -8.15 1.12
C ARG A 191 -15.19 -8.48 0.74
N PRO A 192 -15.92 -9.29 1.56
CA PRO A 192 -15.41 -10.10 2.68
C PRO A 192 -14.66 -11.35 2.19
N LEU A 193 -13.68 -11.84 2.97
CA LEU A 193 -12.92 -13.06 2.66
C LEU A 193 -13.29 -14.21 3.59
N ARG A 194 -13.06 -14.02 4.88
CA ARG A 194 -13.37 -14.96 5.94
C ARG A 194 -14.39 -14.33 6.87
N GLN A 195 -15.45 -15.10 7.19
CA GLN A 195 -16.53 -14.64 8.03
C GLN A 195 -16.68 -15.58 9.22
N ALA A 196 -16.77 -15.01 10.41
CA ALA A 196 -17.10 -15.77 11.62
C ALA A 196 -18.53 -16.34 11.55
N PRO A 197 -18.85 -17.43 12.24
CA PRO A 197 -20.22 -17.97 12.28
C PRO A 197 -21.27 -16.97 12.77
N CYS A 198 -20.86 -15.95 13.51
CA CYS A 198 -21.75 -14.89 14.01
C CYS A 198 -21.80 -13.65 13.10
N TYR A 199 -21.10 -13.62 11.97
CA TYR A 199 -20.98 -12.46 11.09
C TYR A 199 -22.32 -11.82 10.74
N ASP A 200 -23.29 -12.59 10.23
CA ASP A 200 -24.59 -12.05 9.83
C ASP A 200 -25.36 -11.46 11.02
N ARG A 201 -25.28 -12.10 12.18
CA ARG A 201 -25.91 -11.58 13.41
C ARG A 201 -25.29 -10.26 13.86
N LEU A 202 -23.98 -10.13 13.78
CA LEU A 202 -23.28 -8.89 14.11
C LEU A 202 -23.64 -7.79 13.10
N LYS A 203 -23.72 -8.13 11.82
CA LYS A 203 -24.16 -7.22 10.76
C LYS A 203 -25.57 -6.69 11.01
N ASP A 204 -26.50 -7.56 11.38
CA ASP A 204 -27.88 -7.19 11.71
C ASP A 204 -27.97 -6.27 12.95
N LEU A 205 -26.98 -6.34 13.83
CA LEU A 205 -26.83 -5.44 14.99
C LEU A 205 -26.17 -4.10 14.64
N GLY A 206 -25.80 -3.88 13.38
CA GLY A 206 -25.17 -2.65 12.93
C GLY A 206 -23.65 -2.66 13.00
N ALA A 207 -23.01 -3.84 13.03
CA ALA A 207 -21.56 -3.92 13.04
C ALA A 207 -20.95 -3.29 11.80
N VAL A 208 -19.94 -2.45 12.00
CA VAL A 208 -19.03 -1.95 11.00
C VAL A 208 -17.75 -2.79 11.07
N PHE A 209 -17.42 -3.44 9.97
CA PHE A 209 -16.38 -4.44 9.96
C PHE A 209 -15.05 -3.87 9.44
N GLY A 210 -13.97 -4.22 10.13
CA GLY A 210 -12.61 -4.21 9.63
C GLY A 210 -12.12 -5.61 9.30
N GLN A 211 -10.85 -5.72 8.94
CA GLN A 211 -10.25 -7.00 8.58
C GLN A 211 -9.00 -7.30 9.40
N LYS A 212 -8.87 -8.53 9.88
CA LYS A 212 -7.66 -9.04 10.50
C LYS A 212 -7.32 -10.43 9.95
N PHE A 213 -6.15 -10.58 9.31
CA PHE A 213 -5.72 -11.83 8.68
C PHE A 213 -6.76 -12.47 7.75
N GLY A 214 -7.46 -11.64 6.98
CA GLY A 214 -8.54 -12.07 6.10
C GLY A 214 -9.90 -12.28 6.78
N TRP A 215 -9.99 -12.26 8.10
CA TRP A 215 -11.22 -12.36 8.85
C TRP A 215 -11.93 -11.01 8.99
N GLU A 216 -13.23 -11.00 8.71
CA GLU A 216 -14.09 -9.85 9.05
C GLU A 216 -14.24 -9.76 10.55
N ARG A 217 -13.96 -8.59 11.11
CA ARG A 217 -14.03 -8.31 12.54
C ARG A 217 -14.85 -7.05 12.78
N ALA A 218 -15.84 -7.13 13.68
CA ALA A 218 -16.58 -5.95 14.09
C ALA A 218 -15.68 -4.97 14.83
N ASN A 219 -15.49 -3.77 14.28
CA ASN A 219 -14.73 -2.69 14.90
C ASN A 219 -15.60 -1.88 15.85
N TRP A 220 -16.86 -1.63 15.48
CA TRP A 220 -17.84 -0.93 16.30
C TRP A 220 -19.26 -1.24 15.80
N PHE A 221 -20.28 -0.81 16.57
CA PHE A 221 -21.68 -1.02 16.23
C PHE A 221 -22.39 0.33 16.06
N ALA A 222 -22.94 0.55 14.88
CA ALA A 222 -23.72 1.73 14.56
C ALA A 222 -25.14 1.58 15.13
N PRO A 223 -25.67 2.58 15.88
CA PRO A 223 -27.07 2.65 16.21
C PRO A 223 -27.98 2.71 14.96
N LYS A 224 -29.26 2.40 15.11
CA LYS A 224 -30.21 2.31 14.00
C LYS A 224 -30.37 3.58 13.16
N ASP A 225 -30.05 4.74 13.74
CA ASP A 225 -30.12 6.06 13.14
C ASP A 225 -28.82 6.54 12.53
N ILE A 226 -27.79 5.70 12.58
CA ILE A 226 -26.45 6.02 12.03
C ILE A 226 -26.08 4.98 10.98
N ASP A 227 -25.62 5.45 9.81
CA ASP A 227 -25.09 4.60 8.76
C ASP A 227 -23.91 3.76 9.27
N PRO A 228 -23.94 2.41 9.08
CA PRO A 228 -22.88 1.52 9.52
C PRO A 228 -21.68 1.54 8.58
N VAL A 229 -21.09 2.72 8.41
CA VAL A 229 -19.88 2.95 7.60
C VAL A 229 -18.89 3.82 8.37
N ASP A 230 -17.61 3.61 8.14
CA ASP A 230 -16.59 4.46 8.73
C ASP A 230 -16.55 5.85 8.07
N ASP A 231 -16.21 6.86 8.87
CA ASP A 231 -15.89 8.21 8.43
C ASP A 231 -14.45 8.52 8.85
N TRP A 232 -13.52 8.23 7.98
CA TRP A 232 -12.10 8.43 8.26
C TRP A 232 -11.78 9.90 8.49
N SER A 233 -11.10 10.21 9.57
CA SER A 233 -10.83 11.58 9.98
C SER A 233 -9.56 11.69 10.84
N PHE A 234 -8.83 12.82 10.73
CA PHE A 234 -7.78 13.20 11.69
C PHE A 234 -8.33 13.74 13.00
N ARG A 235 -9.65 13.87 13.11
CA ARG A 235 -10.36 14.18 14.35
C ARG A 235 -11.03 12.92 14.89
N ARG A 236 -11.81 13.06 15.95
CA ARG A 236 -12.65 11.95 16.46
C ARG A 236 -13.69 11.58 15.41
N SER A 237 -13.63 10.31 14.98
CA SER A 237 -14.60 9.72 14.07
C SER A 237 -15.94 9.49 14.79
N LYS A 238 -17.01 9.29 14.02
CA LYS A 238 -18.38 9.10 14.57
C LYS A 238 -18.50 7.89 15.51
N TRP A 239 -17.67 6.87 15.34
CA TRP A 239 -17.66 5.69 16.21
C TRP A 239 -17.19 5.98 17.65
N PHE A 240 -16.44 7.07 17.89
CA PHE A 240 -15.77 7.34 19.17
C PHE A 240 -16.70 7.28 20.38
N THR A 241 -17.86 7.93 20.29
CA THR A 241 -18.86 7.95 21.38
C THR A 241 -19.49 6.58 21.58
N HIS A 242 -19.74 5.85 20.49
CA HIS A 242 -20.37 4.52 20.54
C HIS A 242 -19.44 3.48 21.15
N VAL A 243 -18.18 3.44 20.70
CA VAL A 243 -17.13 2.60 21.29
C VAL A 243 -16.91 2.98 22.77
N GLY A 244 -16.91 4.27 23.10
CA GLY A 244 -16.84 4.70 24.50
C GLY A 244 -17.96 4.12 25.37
N ASN A 245 -19.19 4.09 24.87
CA ASN A 245 -20.33 3.50 25.56
C ASN A 245 -20.19 1.97 25.69
N GLU A 246 -19.69 1.29 24.67
CA GLU A 246 -19.38 -0.16 24.72
C GLU A 246 -18.33 -0.45 25.80
N CYS A 247 -17.25 0.32 25.85
CA CYS A 247 -16.21 0.21 26.87
C CYS A 247 -16.77 0.39 28.29
N LEU A 248 -17.62 1.40 28.50
CA LEU A 248 -18.29 1.64 29.80
C LEU A 248 -19.24 0.48 30.16
N ASN A 249 -19.94 -0.07 29.17
CA ASN A 249 -20.79 -1.22 29.40
C ASN A 249 -20.00 -2.45 29.82
N VAL A 250 -18.88 -2.74 29.17
CA VAL A 250 -18.00 -3.88 29.52
C VAL A 250 -17.40 -3.70 30.91
N GLN A 251 -17.01 -2.47 31.29
CA GLN A 251 -16.48 -2.18 32.63
C GLN A 251 -17.50 -2.34 33.76
N ASN A 252 -18.75 -1.97 33.53
CA ASN A 252 -19.78 -1.94 34.54
C ASN A 252 -20.72 -3.16 34.52
N ASN A 253 -20.76 -3.91 33.43
CA ASN A 253 -21.67 -5.02 33.21
C ASN A 253 -20.92 -6.23 32.60
N VAL A 254 -21.47 -6.81 31.54
CA VAL A 254 -20.95 -7.98 30.81
C VAL A 254 -20.82 -7.68 29.34
N GLY A 255 -19.73 -8.09 28.74
CA GLY A 255 -19.49 -8.03 27.29
C GLY A 255 -19.31 -9.42 26.67
N ILE A 256 -19.63 -9.54 25.40
CA ILE A 256 -19.32 -10.71 24.57
C ILE A 256 -18.33 -10.25 23.51
N LEU A 257 -17.21 -10.95 23.39
CA LEU A 257 -16.17 -10.67 22.41
C LEU A 257 -16.04 -11.83 21.43
N ASP A 258 -16.14 -11.53 20.14
CA ASP A 258 -15.80 -12.49 19.09
C ASP A 258 -14.28 -12.60 18.93
N MET A 259 -13.71 -13.74 19.24
CA MET A 259 -12.27 -14.04 19.17
C MET A 259 -11.89 -14.86 17.93
N THR A 260 -12.76 -14.97 16.93
CA THR A 260 -12.53 -15.83 15.75
C THR A 260 -11.26 -15.43 14.95
N ALA A 261 -10.89 -14.17 14.99
CA ALA A 261 -9.74 -13.63 14.26
C ALA A 261 -8.40 -13.68 15.03
N PHE A 262 -8.35 -14.42 16.15
CA PHE A 262 -7.16 -14.53 17.01
C PHE A 262 -6.64 -15.96 17.07
#